data_6a6c043a9a5458e4ce5e337fb120f57e
#
_entry.id   6a6c043a9a5458e4ce5e337fb120f57e
#
_cell.length_a   1.000
_cell.length_b   1.000
_cell.length_c   1.000
_cell.angle_alpha   90.00
_cell.angle_beta   90.00
_cell.angle_gamma   90.00
#
_symmetry.space_group_name_H-M   'P 1'
#
loop_
_entity.id
_entity.type
_entity.pdbx_description
1 polymer ?
#
loop_
_entity_poly.entity_id
_entity_poly.type
_entity_poly.pdbx_seq_one_letter_code
_entity_poly.pdbx_strand_id
1 'polypeptide(L)'
;MEKKMSKNNVPIPEVPEGLEDAIRLQAGSETTDDITRLLDERAEGDTNLTDWRRQLVDTVDPETRRLLAEDARLFLHQSLSTPCMDVVEHASGATLHCRGGERLDFHGNNVHQTGFAHPAVIAAVKAQLDHLVFCPRRFTNATAIELAAKLVSIAPAPLSKVLFAPGGAEAVSMALKLARLATGRYKTVSFWDSFHGATLDAISIGGERLFRDGMEPLLPGSLHMPPPVVPPSHREPPAIEAMRDPDYLDYLMRKEGDIGAVIAEPFRYSFAMHPPADYWKQIQRICKRHGALLIFDEMPVCLGRTGQWFACQLYDVTPDILILGKGLGGGIVPFAAMLTTPALDIGQHHALGHFTHEKSPVASAAALATIRVIEEEHLLRQTRCKGHKALETLNKLKARDNGIGSVSGIGLQLAVELVDKKGRPDMKRACQLLQACLARGLSFKIAGGNILSFAPPLNVTEAELLKAANILEQALSESCSIENGWGLPASHENEPPQKE
;
A
#
# COMPACT_ATOMS: atom_id res chain seq x y z
N MET A 1 -2.46 20.15 59.08
CA MET A 1 -3.47 20.35 58.01
C MET A 1 -2.80 20.02 56.67
N GLU A 2 -2.81 18.74 56.31
CA GLU A 2 -2.24 18.25 55.05
C GLU A 2 -3.33 18.36 53.95
N LYS A 3 -3.06 19.16 52.93
CA LYS A 3 -3.88 19.18 51.71
C LYS A 3 -3.38 18.09 50.77
N LYS A 4 -4.13 17.00 50.67
CA LYS A 4 -3.97 16.02 49.59
C LYS A 4 -4.22 16.72 48.24
N MET A 5 -3.23 16.72 47.39
CA MET A 5 -3.38 17.10 45.97
C MET A 5 -4.14 16.01 45.24
N SER A 6 -5.29 16.36 44.69
CA SER A 6 -6.11 15.47 43.84
C SER A 6 -5.47 15.32 42.47
N LYS A 7 -5.49 14.09 41.95
CA LYS A 7 -5.11 13.73 40.59
C LYS A 7 -6.00 14.50 39.58
N ASN A 8 -5.37 15.11 38.60
CA ASN A 8 -6.04 15.84 37.51
C ASN A 8 -7.00 14.92 36.73
N ASN A 9 -8.27 14.99 37.06
CA ASN A 9 -9.33 14.63 36.13
C ASN A 9 -9.46 15.80 35.14
N VAL A 10 -8.92 15.65 33.95
CA VAL A 10 -9.32 16.49 32.81
C VAL A 10 -10.72 16.04 32.44
N PRO A 11 -11.75 16.90 32.47
CA PRO A 11 -13.08 16.51 32.03
C PRO A 11 -13.01 16.15 30.55
N ILE A 12 -13.57 14.99 30.22
CA ILE A 12 -13.82 14.61 28.83
C ILE A 12 -14.76 15.70 28.29
N PRO A 13 -14.44 16.39 27.19
CA PRO A 13 -15.35 17.38 26.62
C PRO A 13 -16.66 16.67 26.27
N GLU A 14 -17.76 17.23 26.74
CA GLU A 14 -19.10 16.79 26.35
C GLU A 14 -19.20 16.92 24.84
N VAL A 15 -19.67 15.85 24.20
CA VAL A 15 -19.96 15.84 22.75
C VAL A 15 -20.99 16.97 22.52
N PRO A 16 -20.76 17.91 21.58
CA PRO A 16 -21.71 18.99 21.32
C PRO A 16 -23.10 18.43 21.05
N GLU A 17 -24.13 18.97 21.74
CA GLU A 17 -25.52 18.67 21.45
C GLU A 17 -25.80 18.89 19.96
N GLY A 18 -26.28 17.87 19.26
CA GLY A 18 -26.50 17.88 17.80
C GLY A 18 -25.55 17.00 17.00
N LEU A 19 -24.39 16.62 17.54
CA LEU A 19 -23.49 15.68 16.81
C LEU A 19 -24.04 14.25 16.85
N GLU A 20 -24.67 13.86 17.96
CA GLU A 20 -25.39 12.58 18.06
C GLU A 20 -26.60 12.52 17.10
N ASP A 21 -27.30 13.64 16.92
CA ASP A 21 -28.42 13.73 15.98
C ASP A 21 -27.96 13.76 14.53
N ALA A 22 -26.81 14.38 14.23
CA ALA A 22 -26.19 14.32 12.89
C ALA A 22 -25.72 12.90 12.53
N ILE A 23 -25.17 12.17 13.51
CA ILE A 23 -24.78 10.75 13.34
C ILE A 23 -26.03 9.87 13.14
N ARG A 24 -27.13 10.15 13.87
CA ARG A 24 -28.41 9.45 13.71
C ARG A 24 -29.13 9.79 12.41
N LEU A 25 -29.01 11.02 11.89
CA LEU A 25 -29.62 11.44 10.62
C LEU A 25 -28.88 10.87 9.40
N GLN A 26 -27.57 10.61 9.50
CA GLN A 26 -26.83 9.87 8.47
C GLN A 26 -27.13 8.36 8.50
N ALA A 27 -27.57 7.81 9.63
CA ALA A 27 -28.01 6.44 9.80
C ALA A 27 -29.50 6.21 9.47
N GLY A 28 -30.07 7.04 8.60
CA GLY A 28 -31.48 6.95 8.20
C GLY A 28 -31.81 5.61 7.56
N SER A 29 -32.65 4.81 8.25
CA SER A 29 -33.40 3.62 7.80
C SER A 29 -32.63 2.43 7.17
N GLU A 30 -31.32 2.38 7.21
CA GLU A 30 -30.57 1.18 6.83
C GLU A 30 -30.69 0.13 7.96
N THR A 31 -30.97 -1.11 7.61
CA THR A 31 -31.01 -2.21 8.58
C THR A 31 -29.63 -2.45 9.16
N THR A 32 -29.54 -3.04 10.35
CA THR A 32 -28.24 -3.40 10.97
C THR A 32 -27.37 -4.24 10.04
N ASP A 33 -27.97 -5.07 9.20
CA ASP A 33 -27.29 -5.90 8.19
C ASP A 33 -26.72 -5.05 7.06
N ASP A 34 -27.40 -3.98 6.63
CA ASP A 34 -26.92 -3.06 5.60
C ASP A 34 -25.75 -2.21 6.13
N ILE A 35 -25.81 -1.78 7.38
CA ILE A 35 -24.71 -1.06 8.04
C ILE A 35 -23.49 -1.99 8.21
N THR A 36 -23.69 -3.22 8.64
CA THR A 36 -22.63 -4.21 8.77
C THR A 36 -22.01 -4.52 7.40
N ARG A 37 -22.81 -4.67 6.36
CA ARG A 37 -22.34 -4.86 4.99
C ARG A 37 -21.57 -3.64 4.46
N LEU A 38 -22.05 -2.41 4.71
CA LEU A 38 -21.33 -1.18 4.35
C LEU A 38 -20.02 -1.02 5.11
N LEU A 39 -19.97 -1.43 6.37
CA LEU A 39 -18.74 -1.47 7.17
C LEU A 39 -17.77 -2.53 6.62
N ASP A 40 -18.27 -3.69 6.22
CA ASP A 40 -17.49 -4.76 5.62
C ASP A 40 -16.95 -4.37 4.23
N GLU A 41 -17.74 -3.67 3.41
CA GLU A 41 -17.29 -3.14 2.11
C GLU A 41 -16.28 -1.99 2.24
N ARG A 42 -16.30 -1.24 3.36
CA ARG A 42 -15.33 -0.19 3.69
C ARG A 42 -14.04 -0.74 4.30
N ALA A 43 -14.09 -1.94 4.81
CA ALA A 43 -12.97 -2.57 5.47
C ALA A 43 -12.04 -3.19 4.43
N GLU A 44 -10.92 -2.55 4.13
CA GLU A 44 -9.74 -3.35 3.84
C GLU A 44 -9.61 -4.31 5.03
N GLY A 45 -9.74 -5.64 4.83
CA GLY A 45 -9.93 -6.69 5.85
C GLY A 45 -9.00 -6.72 7.07
N ASP A 46 -8.42 -5.60 7.39
CA ASP A 46 -7.48 -5.33 8.46
C ASP A 46 -7.94 -4.17 9.34
N THR A 47 -9.26 -3.92 9.44
CA THR A 47 -9.75 -2.87 10.31
C THR A 47 -9.62 -3.26 11.78
N ASN A 48 -9.32 -2.25 12.60
CA ASN A 48 -9.13 -2.38 14.04
C ASN A 48 -10.40 -2.72 14.82
N LEU A 49 -11.56 -2.79 14.16
CA LEU A 49 -12.86 -2.83 14.82
C LEU A 49 -13.54 -4.20 14.77
N THR A 50 -12.89 -5.25 14.29
CA THR A 50 -13.47 -6.60 14.24
C THR A 50 -13.55 -7.24 15.63
N ASP A 51 -14.59 -8.04 15.88
CA ASP A 51 -14.74 -8.79 17.14
C ASP A 51 -13.56 -9.73 17.39
N TRP A 52 -12.98 -10.26 16.33
CA TRP A 52 -11.76 -11.06 16.42
C TRP A 52 -10.59 -10.30 17.04
N ARG A 53 -10.33 -9.04 16.63
CA ARG A 53 -9.25 -8.24 17.22
C ARG A 53 -9.50 -7.96 18.70
N ARG A 54 -10.75 -7.75 19.10
CA ARG A 54 -11.09 -7.61 20.53
C ARG A 54 -10.78 -8.88 21.30
N GLN A 55 -11.14 -10.05 20.75
CA GLN A 55 -10.84 -11.35 21.36
C GLN A 55 -9.34 -11.64 21.39
N LEU A 56 -8.58 -11.23 20.37
CA LEU A 56 -7.13 -11.43 20.31
C LEU A 56 -6.41 -10.76 21.50
N VAL A 57 -6.83 -9.58 21.90
CA VAL A 57 -6.25 -8.86 23.05
C VAL A 57 -6.38 -9.67 24.35
N ASP A 58 -7.40 -10.52 24.49
CA ASP A 58 -7.58 -11.36 25.66
C ASP A 58 -6.64 -12.58 25.68
N THR A 59 -6.05 -12.92 24.55
CA THR A 59 -5.15 -14.10 24.41
C THR A 59 -3.66 -13.75 24.55
N VAL A 60 -3.28 -12.49 24.47
CA VAL A 60 -1.88 -12.06 24.56
C VAL A 60 -1.41 -11.98 26.03
N ASP A 61 -0.10 -12.05 26.24
CA ASP A 61 0.51 -11.96 27.58
C ASP A 61 0.19 -10.60 28.25
N PRO A 62 0.24 -10.51 29.60
CA PRO A 62 -0.14 -9.30 30.34
C PRO A 62 0.62 -8.05 29.96
N GLU A 63 1.92 -8.17 29.63
CA GLU A 63 2.74 -7.02 29.25
C GLU A 63 2.40 -6.53 27.84
N THR A 64 2.18 -7.43 26.86
CA THR A 64 1.69 -7.07 25.54
C THR A 64 0.33 -6.38 25.64
N ARG A 65 -0.59 -6.93 26.45
CA ARG A 65 -1.90 -6.30 26.70
C ARG A 65 -1.76 -4.89 27.28
N ARG A 66 -0.84 -4.69 28.22
CA ARG A 66 -0.56 -3.36 28.80
C ARG A 66 -0.07 -2.39 27.72
N LEU A 67 0.88 -2.79 26.86
CA LEU A 67 1.42 -1.95 25.78
C LEU A 67 0.34 -1.61 24.75
N LEU A 68 -0.50 -2.58 24.36
CA LEU A 68 -1.60 -2.33 23.43
C LEU A 68 -2.66 -1.38 24.02
N ALA A 69 -2.93 -1.48 25.33
CA ALA A 69 -3.83 -0.56 26.01
C ALA A 69 -3.23 0.88 26.10
N GLU A 70 -1.92 1.00 26.30
CA GLU A 70 -1.22 2.30 26.28
C GLU A 70 -1.22 2.90 24.85
N ASP A 71 -0.99 2.08 23.82
CA ASP A 71 -1.10 2.51 22.42
C ASP A 71 -2.49 3.08 22.12
N ALA A 72 -3.54 2.33 22.43
CA ALA A 72 -4.92 2.77 22.25
C ALA A 72 -5.29 4.02 23.07
N ARG A 73 -4.66 4.23 24.22
CA ARG A 73 -4.87 5.42 25.05
C ARG A 73 -4.16 6.67 24.54
N LEU A 74 -3.00 6.50 23.89
CA LEU A 74 -2.13 7.62 23.51
C LEU A 74 -2.30 8.08 22.07
N PHE A 75 -2.59 7.16 21.16
CA PHE A 75 -2.74 7.47 19.76
C PHE A 75 -4.21 7.71 19.39
N LEU A 76 -4.45 8.62 18.44
CA LEU A 76 -5.77 8.77 17.85
C LEU A 76 -6.16 7.48 17.13
N HIS A 77 -7.38 7.02 17.39
CA HIS A 77 -7.94 5.89 16.67
C HIS A 77 -8.23 6.28 15.23
N GLN A 78 -7.72 5.50 14.32
CA GLN A 78 -8.02 5.62 12.90
C GLN A 78 -8.11 4.22 12.28
N SER A 79 -8.83 4.10 11.18
CA SER A 79 -8.90 2.86 10.42
C SER A 79 -7.50 2.36 10.07
N LEU A 80 -7.25 1.08 10.15
CA LEU A 80 -6.02 0.38 9.77
C LEU A 80 -4.80 0.56 10.69
N SER A 81 -4.87 1.31 11.78
CA SER A 81 -3.69 1.51 12.65
C SER A 81 -3.92 1.30 14.13
N THR A 82 -4.99 1.77 14.73
CA THR A 82 -5.20 1.70 16.19
C THR A 82 -6.60 1.20 16.53
N PRO A 83 -6.79 0.21 17.41
CA PRO A 83 -5.79 -0.53 18.21
C PRO A 83 -4.95 -1.52 17.41
N CYS A 84 -3.71 -1.76 17.85
CA CYS A 84 -2.78 -2.69 17.24
C CYS A 84 -3.04 -4.15 17.66
N MET A 85 -2.45 -5.13 16.93
CA MET A 85 -2.64 -6.56 17.20
C MET A 85 -1.56 -7.16 18.10
N ASP A 86 -0.33 -6.66 18.01
CA ASP A 86 0.84 -7.20 18.68
C ASP A 86 1.93 -6.15 18.78
N VAL A 87 2.98 -6.41 19.54
CA VAL A 87 4.14 -5.55 19.70
C VAL A 87 5.33 -6.14 18.97
N VAL A 88 5.84 -5.42 17.97
CA VAL A 88 7.06 -5.80 17.23
C VAL A 88 8.27 -5.33 18.03
N GLU A 89 9.16 -6.24 18.39
CA GLU A 89 10.40 -5.95 19.11
C GLU A 89 11.56 -5.68 18.15
N HIS A 90 11.67 -6.47 17.09
CA HIS A 90 12.62 -6.25 16.00
C HIS A 90 12.14 -6.93 14.70
N ALA A 91 12.84 -6.64 13.60
CA ALA A 91 12.53 -7.24 12.31
C ALA A 91 13.81 -7.50 11.52
N SER A 92 13.85 -8.59 10.75
CA SER A 92 14.99 -8.93 9.89
C SER A 92 14.55 -9.75 8.68
N GLY A 93 15.11 -9.47 7.51
CA GLY A 93 14.74 -10.17 6.28
C GLY A 93 13.22 -10.08 6.01
N ALA A 94 12.54 -11.22 5.93
CA ALA A 94 11.10 -11.30 5.76
C ALA A 94 10.33 -11.46 7.09
N THR A 95 11.02 -11.44 8.24
CA THR A 95 10.43 -11.82 9.52
C THR A 95 10.26 -10.64 10.47
N LEU A 96 9.06 -10.50 11.03
CA LEU A 96 8.77 -9.69 12.21
C LEU A 96 8.90 -10.58 13.46
N HIS A 97 9.66 -10.14 14.44
CA HIS A 97 9.78 -10.77 15.75
C HIS A 97 8.89 -10.00 16.71
N CYS A 98 7.70 -10.52 16.90
CA CYS A 98 6.68 -9.96 17.78
C CYS A 98 6.70 -10.67 19.13
N ARG A 99 6.16 -10.05 20.17
CA ARG A 99 6.02 -10.68 21.49
C ARG A 99 5.13 -11.93 21.44
N GLY A 100 4.12 -11.95 20.58
CA GLY A 100 3.25 -13.11 20.32
C GLY A 100 3.86 -14.14 19.36
N GLY A 101 5.14 -14.03 18.99
CA GLY A 101 5.85 -14.98 18.13
C GLY A 101 6.31 -14.38 16.79
N GLU A 102 7.07 -15.17 16.05
CA GLU A 102 7.60 -14.77 14.73
C GLU A 102 6.53 -14.83 13.64
N ARG A 103 6.55 -13.85 12.73
CA ARG A 103 5.68 -13.81 11.56
C ARG A 103 6.49 -13.50 10.30
N LEU A 104 6.34 -14.33 9.28
CA LEU A 104 6.72 -13.95 7.92
C LEU A 104 5.78 -12.81 7.49
N ASP A 105 6.33 -11.66 7.14
CA ASP A 105 5.55 -10.52 6.70
C ASP A 105 5.60 -10.37 5.19
N PHE A 106 4.49 -10.69 4.56
CA PHE A 106 4.29 -10.58 3.12
C PHE A 106 3.46 -9.34 2.76
N HIS A 107 3.55 -8.31 3.59
CA HIS A 107 2.95 -7.01 3.34
C HIS A 107 3.96 -5.87 3.49
N GLY A 108 4.54 -5.68 4.68
CA GLY A 108 5.55 -4.67 5.00
C GLY A 108 5.24 -3.27 4.50
N ASN A 109 3.99 -2.93 4.28
CA ASN A 109 3.55 -1.71 3.58
C ASN A 109 4.36 -1.41 2.30
N ASN A 110 5.00 -2.43 1.71
CA ASN A 110 5.91 -2.34 0.54
C ASN A 110 7.13 -1.44 0.74
N VAL A 111 7.62 -1.31 1.96
CA VAL A 111 8.84 -0.55 2.23
C VAL A 111 10.09 -1.43 2.29
N HIS A 112 9.93 -2.74 2.40
CA HIS A 112 10.96 -3.73 2.69
C HIS A 112 11.45 -4.50 1.46
N GLN A 113 11.74 -3.83 0.33
CA GLN A 113 12.22 -4.48 -0.88
C GLN A 113 13.46 -5.35 -0.65
N THR A 114 14.41 -4.87 0.14
CA THR A 114 15.63 -5.59 0.49
C THR A 114 15.52 -6.37 1.79
N GLY A 115 14.30 -6.56 2.32
CA GLY A 115 14.06 -7.11 3.66
C GLY A 115 14.23 -6.07 4.75
N PHE A 116 13.68 -6.38 5.92
CA PHE A 116 13.85 -5.55 7.11
C PHE A 116 15.31 -5.57 7.57
N ALA A 117 15.79 -4.41 8.01
CA ALA A 117 17.12 -4.22 8.62
C ALA A 117 18.28 -4.78 7.78
N HIS A 118 18.26 -4.63 6.46
CA HIS A 118 19.34 -5.13 5.60
C HIS A 118 20.70 -4.53 6.03
N PRO A 119 21.73 -5.37 6.30
CA PRO A 119 22.99 -4.90 6.90
C PRO A 119 23.68 -3.80 6.12
N ALA A 120 23.71 -3.89 4.77
CA ALA A 120 24.35 -2.89 3.93
C ALA A 120 23.60 -1.55 3.97
N VAL A 121 22.25 -1.56 4.02
CA VAL A 121 21.44 -0.34 4.13
C VAL A 121 21.62 0.32 5.48
N ILE A 122 21.60 -0.47 6.58
CA ILE A 122 21.86 0.02 7.95
C ILE A 122 23.26 0.62 8.05
N ALA A 123 24.29 -0.03 7.50
CA ALA A 123 25.67 0.46 7.52
C ALA A 123 25.80 1.81 6.77
N ALA A 124 25.18 1.93 5.60
CA ALA A 124 25.21 3.17 4.82
C ALA A 124 24.53 4.34 5.56
N VAL A 125 23.38 4.08 6.21
CA VAL A 125 22.68 5.08 7.01
C VAL A 125 23.52 5.51 8.21
N LYS A 126 24.13 4.57 8.95
CA LYS A 126 25.01 4.90 10.09
C LYS A 126 26.19 5.74 9.65
N ALA A 127 26.88 5.37 8.58
CA ALA A 127 28.01 6.14 8.04
C ALA A 127 27.58 7.56 7.61
N GLN A 128 26.39 7.70 7.01
CA GLN A 128 25.86 9.01 6.63
C GLN A 128 25.49 9.87 7.83
N LEU A 129 24.98 9.29 8.92
CA LEU A 129 24.70 10.00 10.19
C LEU A 129 25.98 10.56 10.82
N ASP A 130 27.10 9.84 10.73
CA ASP A 130 28.40 10.30 11.21
C ASP A 130 29.00 11.40 10.33
N HIS A 131 28.61 11.49 9.04
CA HIS A 131 29.18 12.43 8.08
C HIS A 131 28.36 13.71 7.92
N LEU A 132 27.07 13.61 7.55
CA LEU A 132 26.18 14.74 7.32
C LEU A 132 24.72 14.32 7.53
N VAL A 133 24.10 14.78 8.62
CA VAL A 133 22.71 14.45 8.98
C VAL A 133 21.66 15.26 8.20
N PHE A 134 21.96 16.54 7.94
CA PHE A 134 21.04 17.47 7.32
C PHE A 134 21.77 18.46 6.41
N CYS A 135 21.18 18.79 5.28
CA CYS A 135 21.66 19.78 4.34
C CYS A 135 20.59 20.86 4.15
N PRO A 136 20.83 22.12 4.60
CA PRO A 136 19.89 23.21 4.34
C PRO A 136 19.69 23.44 2.84
N ARG A 137 18.46 23.72 2.41
CA ARG A 137 18.07 23.78 0.99
C ARG A 137 18.85 24.77 0.11
N ARG A 138 19.49 25.77 0.70
CA ARG A 138 20.38 26.69 -0.03
C ARG A 138 21.69 26.04 -0.48
N PHE A 139 21.98 24.86 0.06
CA PHE A 139 23.17 24.09 -0.24
C PHE A 139 22.78 22.77 -0.92
N THR A 140 23.74 22.12 -1.50
CA THR A 140 23.59 20.77 -2.03
C THR A 140 24.52 19.81 -1.32
N ASN A 141 24.31 18.50 -1.51
CA ASN A 141 25.21 17.48 -0.96
C ASN A 141 25.46 16.39 -2.00
N ALA A 142 26.65 15.79 -1.94
CA ALA A 142 27.08 14.78 -2.88
C ALA A 142 26.17 13.55 -2.92
N THR A 143 25.71 13.09 -1.75
CA THR A 143 24.86 11.88 -1.62
C THR A 143 23.53 12.04 -2.36
N ALA A 144 22.90 13.21 -2.26
CA ALA A 144 21.64 13.48 -2.98
C ALA A 144 21.86 13.58 -4.50
N ILE A 145 23.00 14.17 -4.94
CA ILE A 145 23.37 14.24 -6.36
C ILE A 145 23.63 12.83 -6.90
N GLU A 146 24.36 12.01 -6.18
CA GLU A 146 24.64 10.62 -6.55
C GLU A 146 23.35 9.80 -6.69
N LEU A 147 22.41 9.95 -5.75
CA LEU A 147 21.12 9.30 -5.85
C LEU A 147 20.33 9.77 -7.07
N ALA A 148 20.28 11.09 -7.32
CA ALA A 148 19.59 11.60 -8.50
C ALA A 148 20.18 11.05 -9.80
N ALA A 149 21.51 11.02 -9.92
CA ALA A 149 22.21 10.43 -11.05
C ALA A 149 21.92 8.92 -11.18
N LYS A 150 21.89 8.20 -10.06
CA LYS A 150 21.56 6.77 -10.03
C LYS A 150 20.14 6.49 -10.49
N LEU A 151 19.14 7.24 -9.99
CA LEU A 151 17.75 7.10 -10.42
C LEU A 151 17.58 7.39 -11.92
N VAL A 152 18.22 8.43 -12.42
CA VAL A 152 18.21 8.77 -13.86
C VAL A 152 18.85 7.62 -14.70
N SER A 153 19.90 7.01 -14.20
CA SER A 153 20.59 5.91 -14.93
C SER A 153 19.77 4.64 -15.10
N ILE A 154 18.81 4.40 -14.20
CA ILE A 154 17.92 3.21 -14.23
C ILE A 154 16.52 3.53 -14.76
N ALA A 155 16.16 4.81 -14.83
CA ALA A 155 14.86 5.25 -15.34
C ALA A 155 14.76 5.11 -16.87
N PRO A 156 13.57 4.85 -17.42
CA PRO A 156 13.37 4.88 -18.86
C PRO A 156 13.56 6.30 -19.41
N ALA A 157 14.30 6.42 -20.54
CA ALA A 157 14.46 7.70 -21.23
C ALA A 157 13.07 8.21 -21.70
N PRO A 158 12.81 9.53 -21.69
CA PRO A 158 13.72 10.65 -21.43
C PRO A 158 13.67 11.21 -19.98
N LEU A 159 13.23 10.44 -18.99
CA LEU A 159 13.15 10.88 -17.59
C LEU A 159 14.55 11.14 -17.03
N SER A 160 14.92 12.42 -16.84
CA SER A 160 16.27 12.83 -16.44
C SER A 160 16.33 14.01 -15.46
N LYS A 161 15.19 14.43 -14.94
CA LYS A 161 15.08 15.43 -13.88
C LYS A 161 14.40 14.79 -12.65
N VAL A 162 14.95 15.09 -11.47
CA VAL A 162 14.49 14.48 -10.20
C VAL A 162 14.12 15.58 -9.21
N LEU A 163 13.00 15.40 -8.53
CA LEU A 163 12.63 16.19 -7.36
C LEU A 163 12.29 15.22 -6.22
N PHE A 164 12.97 15.37 -5.09
CA PHE A 164 12.74 14.53 -3.92
C PHE A 164 11.62 15.09 -3.03
N ALA A 165 10.95 14.19 -2.29
CA ALA A 165 9.92 14.50 -1.32
C ALA A 165 10.10 13.66 -0.06
N PRO A 166 9.63 14.15 1.11
CA PRO A 166 9.68 13.38 2.35
C PRO A 166 8.72 12.18 2.35
N GLY A 167 7.72 12.17 1.49
CA GLY A 167 6.74 11.09 1.39
C GLY A 167 5.99 11.07 0.07
N GLY A 168 5.16 10.03 -0.09
CA GLY A 168 4.46 9.75 -1.34
C GLY A 168 3.38 10.77 -1.67
N ALA A 169 2.56 11.16 -0.69
CA ALA A 169 1.50 12.14 -0.90
C ALA A 169 2.07 13.50 -1.35
N GLU A 170 3.22 13.90 -0.78
CA GLU A 170 3.91 15.11 -1.18
C GLU A 170 4.45 15.01 -2.62
N ALA A 171 4.98 13.86 -3.02
CA ALA A 171 5.43 13.66 -4.40
C ALA A 171 4.26 13.72 -5.39
N VAL A 172 3.12 13.15 -5.04
CA VAL A 172 1.87 13.27 -5.83
C VAL A 172 1.42 14.72 -5.92
N SER A 173 1.40 15.46 -4.80
CA SER A 173 1.09 16.90 -4.77
C SER A 173 2.00 17.72 -5.70
N MET A 174 3.31 17.44 -5.69
CA MET A 174 4.26 18.08 -6.58
C MET A 174 3.99 17.76 -8.05
N ALA A 175 3.67 16.50 -8.38
CA ALA A 175 3.35 16.09 -9.74
C ALA A 175 2.09 16.78 -10.28
N LEU A 176 1.05 16.90 -9.45
CA LEU A 176 -0.18 17.61 -9.80
C LEU A 176 0.07 19.12 -10.03
N LYS A 177 0.87 19.74 -9.17
CA LYS A 177 1.26 21.17 -9.35
C LYS A 177 2.06 21.37 -10.63
N LEU A 178 3.01 20.48 -10.91
CA LEU A 178 3.80 20.54 -12.14
C LEU A 178 2.90 20.37 -13.38
N ALA A 179 1.96 19.42 -13.34
CA ALA A 179 1.02 19.21 -14.44
C ALA A 179 0.12 20.44 -14.68
N ARG A 180 -0.40 21.07 -13.62
CA ARG A 180 -1.17 22.31 -13.72
C ARG A 180 -0.35 23.45 -14.31
N LEU A 181 0.91 23.59 -13.88
CA LEU A 181 1.81 24.61 -14.38
C LEU A 181 2.14 24.40 -15.87
N ALA A 182 2.42 23.17 -16.27
CA ALA A 182 2.79 22.82 -17.63
C ALA A 182 1.65 22.95 -18.63
N THR A 183 0.42 22.63 -18.20
CA THR A 183 -0.74 22.59 -19.11
C THR A 183 -1.66 23.80 -19.00
N GLY A 184 -1.54 24.59 -17.92
CA GLY A 184 -2.51 25.64 -17.58
C GLY A 184 -3.89 25.11 -17.21
N ARG A 185 -4.03 23.79 -16.98
CA ARG A 185 -5.30 23.11 -16.73
C ARG A 185 -5.27 22.44 -15.37
N TYR A 186 -6.37 22.49 -14.63
CA TYR A 186 -6.40 21.96 -13.25
C TYR A 186 -7.11 20.62 -13.10
N LYS A 187 -7.93 20.19 -14.06
CA LYS A 187 -8.63 18.91 -13.98
C LYS A 187 -7.67 17.74 -14.19
N THR A 188 -7.87 16.72 -13.40
CA THR A 188 -7.08 15.48 -13.43
C THR A 188 -8.04 14.28 -13.49
N VAL A 189 -7.76 13.34 -14.38
CA VAL A 189 -8.43 12.04 -14.42
C VAL A 189 -7.61 11.04 -13.62
N SER A 190 -8.28 10.27 -12.79
CA SER A 190 -7.72 9.09 -12.11
C SER A 190 -8.69 7.91 -12.21
N PHE A 191 -8.50 6.87 -11.41
CA PHE A 191 -9.33 5.67 -11.46
C PHE A 191 -10.03 5.44 -10.12
N TRP A 192 -11.26 4.94 -10.15
CA TRP A 192 -11.92 4.40 -8.97
C TRP A 192 -11.03 3.34 -8.31
N ASP A 193 -11.13 3.19 -7.01
CA ASP A 193 -10.33 2.29 -6.16
C ASP A 193 -8.81 2.58 -6.16
N SER A 194 -8.33 3.68 -6.77
CA SER A 194 -6.93 4.08 -6.71
C SER A 194 -6.58 4.79 -5.40
N PHE A 195 -5.36 4.59 -4.94
CA PHE A 195 -4.81 5.28 -3.77
C PHE A 195 -3.52 6.03 -4.12
N HIS A 196 -3.52 7.34 -3.93
CA HIS A 196 -2.39 8.22 -4.24
C HIS A 196 -1.84 8.98 -3.04
N GLY A 197 -2.25 8.62 -1.83
CA GLY A 197 -1.86 9.26 -0.58
C GLY A 197 -3.04 9.70 0.27
N ALA A 198 -2.78 10.17 1.49
CA ALA A 198 -3.80 10.49 2.50
C ALA A 198 -3.93 12.01 2.78
N THR A 199 -3.26 12.88 2.02
CA THR A 199 -3.49 14.33 2.07
C THR A 199 -4.75 14.71 1.30
N LEU A 200 -5.37 15.86 1.62
CA LEU A 200 -6.64 16.27 0.99
C LEU A 200 -6.59 16.33 -0.54
N ASP A 201 -5.48 16.75 -1.13
CA ASP A 201 -5.28 16.74 -2.58
C ASP A 201 -5.13 15.31 -3.14
N ALA A 202 -4.40 14.45 -2.44
CA ALA A 202 -4.22 13.05 -2.85
C ALA A 202 -5.51 12.23 -2.73
N ILE A 203 -6.29 12.37 -1.64
CA ILE A 203 -7.59 11.70 -1.54
C ILE A 203 -8.63 12.26 -2.51
N SER A 204 -8.49 13.54 -2.90
CA SER A 204 -9.40 14.16 -3.89
C SER A 204 -9.28 13.50 -5.26
N ILE A 205 -8.06 13.11 -5.67
CA ILE A 205 -7.81 12.39 -6.92
C ILE A 205 -7.84 10.87 -6.72
N GLY A 206 -7.70 10.36 -5.50
CA GLY A 206 -7.87 8.95 -5.17
C GLY A 206 -9.31 8.50 -5.38
N GLY A 207 -9.50 7.25 -5.77
CA GLY A 207 -10.83 6.66 -6.02
C GLY A 207 -11.34 5.78 -4.88
N GLU A 208 -10.50 5.48 -3.90
CA GLU A 208 -10.81 4.54 -2.83
C GLU A 208 -11.73 5.19 -1.78
N ARG A 209 -12.91 4.60 -1.59
CA ARG A 209 -13.97 5.18 -0.73
C ARG A 209 -13.51 5.35 0.72
N LEU A 210 -12.75 4.41 1.25
CA LEU A 210 -12.27 4.40 2.64
C LEU A 210 -11.60 5.72 3.05
N PHE A 211 -10.86 6.35 2.14
CA PHE A 211 -10.12 7.58 2.43
C PHE A 211 -10.90 8.86 2.11
N ARG A 212 -12.02 8.76 1.41
CA ARG A 212 -12.81 9.90 0.95
C ARG A 212 -14.06 10.14 1.81
N ASP A 213 -14.62 9.08 2.34
CA ASP A 213 -15.88 9.09 3.09
C ASP A 213 -15.77 10.00 4.34
N GLY A 214 -16.68 10.96 4.46
CA GLY A 214 -16.68 11.95 5.55
C GLY A 214 -15.62 13.05 5.44
N MET A 215 -14.85 13.12 4.33
CA MET A 215 -13.80 14.15 4.12
C MET A 215 -14.22 15.24 3.13
N GLU A 216 -15.46 15.23 2.67
CA GLU A 216 -16.00 16.23 1.76
C GLU A 216 -16.17 17.61 2.44
N PRO A 217 -16.07 18.72 1.68
CA PRO A 217 -15.86 18.80 0.22
C PRO A 217 -14.40 18.55 -0.18
N LEU A 218 -14.19 17.68 -1.16
CA LEU A 218 -12.88 17.43 -1.75
C LEU A 218 -12.50 18.53 -2.75
N LEU A 219 -11.23 18.56 -3.16
CA LEU A 219 -10.76 19.55 -4.13
C LEU A 219 -11.45 19.35 -5.49
N PRO A 220 -11.87 20.46 -6.16
CA PRO A 220 -12.55 20.37 -7.45
C PRO A 220 -11.61 19.94 -8.57
N GLY A 221 -12.19 19.35 -9.62
CA GLY A 221 -11.49 18.99 -10.85
C GLY A 221 -10.92 17.57 -10.87
N SER A 222 -11.29 16.73 -9.92
CA SER A 222 -11.00 15.30 -9.95
C SER A 222 -12.09 14.55 -10.69
N LEU A 223 -11.72 13.83 -11.73
CA LEU A 223 -12.58 12.96 -12.51
C LEU A 223 -12.10 11.51 -12.36
N HIS A 224 -13.04 10.56 -12.27
CA HIS A 224 -12.69 9.16 -12.07
C HIS A 224 -13.23 8.30 -13.19
N MET A 225 -12.38 7.41 -13.68
CA MET A 225 -12.76 6.32 -14.59
C MET A 225 -12.85 4.99 -13.82
N PRO A 226 -13.62 4.02 -14.30
CA PRO A 226 -13.51 2.66 -13.79
C PRO A 226 -12.06 2.15 -13.92
N PRO A 227 -11.53 1.37 -12.95
CA PRO A 227 -10.18 0.83 -13.03
C PRO A 227 -10.03 -0.05 -14.27
N PRO A 228 -8.84 -0.08 -14.92
CA PRO A 228 -8.65 -0.78 -16.20
C PRO A 228 -8.84 -2.29 -16.08
N VAL A 229 -8.73 -2.83 -14.89
CA VAL A 229 -8.88 -4.25 -14.58
C VAL A 229 -9.37 -4.44 -13.17
N VAL A 230 -10.24 -5.42 -12.96
CA VAL A 230 -10.74 -5.84 -11.65
C VAL A 230 -10.73 -7.38 -11.56
N PRO A 231 -10.71 -7.93 -10.33
CA PRO A 231 -10.90 -9.36 -10.12
C PRO A 231 -12.24 -9.85 -10.71
N PRO A 232 -12.33 -11.12 -11.12
CA PRO A 232 -13.57 -11.66 -11.71
C PRO A 232 -14.82 -11.48 -10.87
N SER A 233 -14.73 -11.58 -9.54
CA SER A 233 -15.87 -11.39 -8.63
C SER A 233 -16.28 -9.92 -8.43
N HIS A 234 -15.47 -8.97 -8.88
CA HIS A 234 -15.70 -7.53 -8.83
C HIS A 234 -16.12 -6.94 -10.19
N ARG A 235 -16.52 -7.79 -11.14
CA ARG A 235 -16.97 -7.31 -12.45
C ARG A 235 -18.31 -6.61 -12.35
N GLU A 236 -18.39 -5.52 -13.05
CA GLU A 236 -19.57 -4.67 -13.15
C GLU A 236 -20.45 -5.06 -14.35
N PRO A 237 -21.68 -4.54 -14.43
CA PRO A 237 -22.52 -4.72 -15.62
C PRO A 237 -21.82 -4.28 -16.93
N PRO A 238 -22.15 -4.87 -18.08
CA PRO A 238 -21.46 -4.62 -19.36
C PRO A 238 -21.32 -3.14 -19.74
N ALA A 239 -22.26 -2.29 -19.35
CA ALA A 239 -22.21 -0.86 -19.64
C ALA A 239 -21.05 -0.18 -18.86
N ILE A 240 -20.79 -0.58 -17.62
CA ILE A 240 -19.68 -0.07 -16.83
C ILE A 240 -18.35 -0.68 -17.29
N GLU A 241 -18.36 -1.99 -17.60
CA GLU A 241 -17.17 -2.65 -18.18
C GLU A 241 -16.70 -1.96 -19.47
N ALA A 242 -17.62 -1.50 -20.33
CA ALA A 242 -17.29 -0.75 -21.54
C ALA A 242 -16.59 0.61 -21.24
N MET A 243 -16.83 1.22 -20.09
CA MET A 243 -16.16 2.47 -19.67
C MET A 243 -14.71 2.27 -19.23
N ARG A 244 -14.22 1.01 -19.14
CA ARG A 244 -12.81 0.70 -18.89
C ARG A 244 -11.94 0.89 -20.12
N ASP A 245 -12.56 0.96 -21.31
CA ASP A 245 -11.87 1.15 -22.56
C ASP A 245 -11.21 2.54 -22.62
N PRO A 246 -9.97 2.65 -23.13
CA PRO A 246 -9.31 3.93 -23.34
C PRO A 246 -10.10 4.97 -24.13
N ASP A 247 -11.00 4.54 -25.02
CA ASP A 247 -11.87 5.46 -25.78
C ASP A 247 -12.79 6.28 -24.87
N TYR A 248 -13.14 5.78 -23.69
CA TYR A 248 -13.87 6.57 -22.69
C TYR A 248 -13.05 7.77 -22.18
N LEU A 249 -11.74 7.61 -22.02
CA LEU A 249 -10.85 8.72 -21.70
C LEU A 249 -10.85 9.77 -22.82
N ASP A 250 -10.76 9.35 -24.09
CA ASP A 250 -10.82 10.28 -25.22
C ASP A 250 -12.16 11.03 -25.27
N TYR A 251 -13.26 10.34 -24.96
CA TYR A 251 -14.57 10.97 -24.82
C TYR A 251 -14.60 12.02 -23.70
N LEU A 252 -14.11 11.70 -22.49
CA LEU A 252 -14.03 12.64 -21.37
C LEU A 252 -13.19 13.86 -21.75
N MET A 253 -12.01 13.67 -22.31
CA MET A 253 -11.10 14.76 -22.69
C MET A 253 -11.74 15.70 -23.71
N ARG A 254 -12.52 15.17 -24.66
CA ARG A 254 -13.29 16.00 -25.63
C ARG A 254 -14.44 16.77 -24.98
N LYS A 255 -15.09 16.20 -23.97
CA LYS A 255 -16.23 16.83 -23.29
C LYS A 255 -15.81 17.88 -22.29
N GLU A 256 -14.79 17.60 -21.49
CA GLU A 256 -14.28 18.50 -20.47
C GLU A 256 -13.39 19.63 -21.03
N GLY A 257 -12.59 19.31 -22.05
CA GLY A 257 -11.74 20.27 -22.79
C GLY A 257 -10.53 20.81 -22.03
N ASP A 258 -10.49 20.71 -20.70
CA ASP A 258 -9.49 21.33 -19.81
C ASP A 258 -8.83 20.32 -18.85
N ILE A 259 -8.79 19.05 -19.20
CA ILE A 259 -8.05 18.04 -18.45
C ILE A 259 -6.55 18.23 -18.68
N GLY A 260 -5.79 18.45 -17.59
CA GLY A 260 -4.34 18.67 -17.61
C GLY A 260 -3.50 17.42 -17.39
N ALA A 261 -4.05 16.43 -16.70
CA ALA A 261 -3.31 15.20 -16.39
C ALA A 261 -4.21 13.97 -16.26
N VAL A 262 -3.59 12.80 -16.49
CA VAL A 262 -4.10 11.49 -16.07
C VAL A 262 -3.09 10.92 -15.09
N ILE A 263 -3.54 10.51 -13.90
CA ILE A 263 -2.70 9.82 -12.91
C ILE A 263 -3.19 8.40 -12.71
N ALA A 264 -2.27 7.44 -12.66
CA ALA A 264 -2.60 6.02 -12.52
C ALA A 264 -1.51 5.23 -11.78
N GLU A 265 -1.92 4.17 -11.11
CA GLU A 265 -1.07 3.04 -10.77
C GLU A 265 -0.96 2.14 -12.04
N PRO A 266 0.21 2.04 -12.70
CA PRO A 266 0.31 1.28 -13.95
C PRO A 266 0.09 -0.22 -13.75
N PHE A 267 0.35 -0.70 -12.54
CA PHE A 267 0.08 -2.03 -12.06
C PHE A 267 -0.72 -1.92 -10.76
N ARG A 268 -1.93 -2.46 -10.74
CA ARG A 268 -2.80 -2.38 -9.56
C ARG A 268 -2.25 -3.26 -8.45
N TYR A 269 -1.60 -2.64 -7.49
CA TYR A 269 -0.91 -3.29 -6.39
C TYR A 269 -1.85 -4.18 -5.56
N SER A 270 -2.98 -3.63 -5.11
CA SER A 270 -3.89 -4.30 -4.16
C SER A 270 -4.41 -5.64 -4.69
N PHE A 271 -4.66 -5.72 -5.99
CA PHE A 271 -5.20 -6.91 -6.66
C PHE A 271 -4.13 -7.72 -7.42
N ALA A 272 -2.89 -7.26 -7.42
CA ALA A 272 -1.78 -7.82 -8.18
C ALA A 272 -2.15 -8.06 -9.66
N MET A 273 -2.87 -7.12 -10.27
CA MET A 273 -3.38 -7.21 -11.64
C MET A 273 -2.80 -6.11 -12.53
N HIS A 274 -2.73 -6.42 -13.80
CA HIS A 274 -2.30 -5.49 -14.84
C HIS A 274 -3.31 -5.46 -15.98
N PRO A 275 -3.51 -4.29 -16.62
CA PRO A 275 -4.37 -4.18 -17.77
C PRO A 275 -3.77 -4.89 -19.00
N PRO A 276 -4.56 -5.05 -20.09
CA PRO A 276 -4.03 -5.54 -21.36
C PRO A 276 -2.78 -4.78 -21.83
N ALA A 277 -1.88 -5.45 -22.53
CA ALA A 277 -0.55 -4.93 -22.91
C ALA A 277 -0.58 -3.56 -23.61
N ASP A 278 -1.62 -3.30 -24.42
CA ASP A 278 -1.73 -2.05 -25.18
C ASP A 278 -2.47 -0.93 -24.46
N TYR A 279 -3.07 -1.20 -23.29
CA TYR A 279 -3.91 -0.23 -22.59
C TYR A 279 -3.17 1.08 -22.31
N TRP A 280 -2.02 1.01 -21.65
CA TRP A 280 -1.23 2.20 -21.30
C TRP A 280 -0.64 2.91 -22.51
N LYS A 281 -0.35 2.19 -23.60
CA LYS A 281 0.06 2.80 -24.88
C LYS A 281 -1.06 3.61 -25.50
N GLN A 282 -2.30 3.14 -25.38
CA GLN A 282 -3.48 3.88 -25.84
C GLN A 282 -3.73 5.11 -24.97
N ILE A 283 -3.73 4.98 -23.64
CA ILE A 283 -3.83 6.10 -22.70
C ILE A 283 -2.79 7.18 -23.00
N GLN A 284 -1.51 6.79 -23.17
CA GLN A 284 -0.44 7.72 -23.52
C GLN A 284 -0.71 8.47 -24.83
N ARG A 285 -1.19 7.78 -25.87
CA ARG A 285 -1.53 8.39 -27.15
C ARG A 285 -2.68 9.40 -27.02
N ILE A 286 -3.67 9.07 -26.20
CA ILE A 286 -4.81 9.95 -25.93
C ILE A 286 -4.32 11.19 -25.15
N CYS A 287 -3.55 11.03 -24.08
CA CYS A 287 -2.96 12.16 -23.34
C CYS A 287 -2.19 13.10 -24.28
N LYS A 288 -1.30 12.57 -25.12
CA LYS A 288 -0.53 13.36 -26.10
C LYS A 288 -1.42 14.11 -27.09
N ARG A 289 -2.48 13.47 -27.60
CA ARG A 289 -3.44 14.09 -28.54
C ARG A 289 -4.12 15.30 -27.93
N HIS A 290 -4.47 15.24 -26.64
CA HIS A 290 -5.19 16.29 -25.93
C HIS A 290 -4.27 17.27 -25.17
N GLY A 291 -2.95 17.08 -25.23
CA GLY A 291 -1.98 17.91 -24.50
C GLY A 291 -2.10 17.79 -22.99
N ALA A 292 -2.51 16.64 -22.49
CA ALA A 292 -2.50 16.25 -21.08
C ALA A 292 -1.26 15.46 -20.73
N LEU A 293 -0.81 15.49 -19.48
CA LEU A 293 0.34 14.72 -19.00
C LEU A 293 -0.11 13.37 -18.44
N LEU A 294 0.67 12.32 -18.71
CA LEU A 294 0.52 11.01 -18.09
C LEU A 294 1.46 10.92 -16.87
N ILE A 295 0.87 10.68 -15.70
CA ILE A 295 1.57 10.50 -14.43
C ILE A 295 1.41 9.04 -13.99
N PHE A 296 2.51 8.32 -13.80
CA PHE A 296 2.48 7.00 -13.18
C PHE A 296 2.92 7.08 -11.72
N ASP A 297 2.03 6.64 -10.85
CA ASP A 297 2.31 6.42 -9.44
C ASP A 297 2.75 4.98 -9.22
N GLU A 298 4.06 4.79 -9.13
CA GLU A 298 4.66 3.48 -8.89
C GLU A 298 5.10 3.28 -7.43
N MET A 299 4.55 4.09 -6.53
CA MET A 299 4.88 4.04 -5.11
C MET A 299 5.00 2.61 -4.54
N PRO A 300 4.00 1.72 -4.74
CA PRO A 300 4.06 0.38 -4.15
C PRO A 300 4.86 -0.63 -4.98
N VAL A 301 5.14 -0.37 -6.26
CA VAL A 301 5.61 -1.40 -7.19
C VAL A 301 6.98 -1.11 -7.81
N CYS A 302 7.55 0.07 -7.59
CA CYS A 302 8.89 0.41 -8.05
C CYS A 302 9.98 -0.44 -7.37
N LEU A 303 11.19 -0.31 -7.85
CA LEU A 303 12.41 -0.91 -7.29
C LEU A 303 12.34 -2.44 -7.19
N GLY A 304 11.88 -3.09 -8.25
CA GLY A 304 12.05 -4.52 -8.40
C GLY A 304 10.84 -5.39 -8.11
N ARG A 305 9.74 -4.86 -7.59
CA ARG A 305 8.55 -5.64 -7.18
C ARG A 305 8.00 -6.53 -8.30
N THR A 306 8.00 -6.03 -9.53
CA THR A 306 7.55 -6.76 -10.74
C THR A 306 8.66 -7.54 -11.44
N GLY A 307 9.91 -7.47 -10.94
CA GLY A 307 11.08 -8.02 -11.60
C GLY A 307 11.69 -7.07 -12.65
N GLN A 308 11.17 -5.85 -12.77
CA GLN A 308 11.74 -4.70 -13.46
C GLN A 308 12.04 -3.61 -12.46
N TRP A 309 12.87 -2.61 -12.80
CA TRP A 309 13.08 -1.45 -11.94
C TRP A 309 11.77 -0.70 -11.68
N PHE A 310 10.98 -0.53 -12.75
CA PHE A 310 9.71 0.20 -12.74
C PHE A 310 8.64 -0.60 -13.48
N ALA A 311 7.40 -0.53 -13.00
CA ALA A 311 6.28 -1.26 -13.59
C ALA A 311 5.93 -0.75 -15.00
N CYS A 312 6.16 0.52 -15.31
CA CYS A 312 5.99 1.08 -16.66
C CYS A 312 6.80 0.37 -17.73
N GLN A 313 7.94 -0.23 -17.37
CA GLN A 313 8.77 -1.01 -18.28
C GLN A 313 8.10 -2.32 -18.75
N LEU A 314 7.10 -2.84 -18.00
CA LEU A 314 6.31 -4.00 -18.44
C LEU A 314 5.48 -3.71 -19.70
N TYR A 315 5.14 -2.44 -19.91
CA TYR A 315 4.23 -2.00 -20.99
C TYR A 315 4.97 -1.27 -22.11
N ASP A 316 6.28 -1.07 -21.96
CA ASP A 316 7.07 -0.24 -22.86
C ASP A 316 6.43 1.16 -23.03
N VAL A 317 6.08 1.78 -21.90
CA VAL A 317 5.48 3.11 -21.80
C VAL A 317 6.29 3.95 -20.82
N THR A 318 6.78 5.09 -21.27
CA THR A 318 7.42 6.08 -20.39
C THR A 318 6.42 7.19 -20.11
N PRO A 319 5.99 7.42 -18.86
CA PRO A 319 5.11 8.53 -18.51
C PRO A 319 5.84 9.87 -18.61
N ASP A 320 5.09 10.97 -18.60
CA ASP A 320 5.67 12.33 -18.50
C ASP A 320 6.22 12.60 -17.08
N ILE A 321 5.57 12.01 -16.07
CA ILE A 321 5.99 12.07 -14.67
C ILE A 321 5.89 10.66 -14.06
N LEU A 322 6.98 10.23 -13.42
CA LEU A 322 7.06 8.97 -12.69
C LEU A 322 7.26 9.24 -11.20
N ILE A 323 6.41 8.70 -10.35
CA ILE A 323 6.47 8.87 -8.89
C ILE A 323 6.94 7.58 -8.25
N LEU A 324 7.94 7.69 -7.36
CA LEU A 324 8.59 6.59 -6.65
C LEU A 324 8.59 6.85 -5.14
N GLY A 325 8.56 5.79 -4.33
CA GLY A 325 8.66 5.95 -2.88
C GLY A 325 8.69 4.62 -2.14
N LYS A 326 8.12 4.58 -0.95
CA LYS A 326 8.08 3.38 -0.09
C LYS A 326 9.45 2.73 0.04
N GLY A 327 9.73 1.67 -0.72
CA GLY A 327 11.02 0.97 -0.70
C GLY A 327 12.23 1.84 -1.04
N LEU A 328 12.03 3.01 -1.66
CA LEU A 328 13.12 3.95 -1.91
C LEU A 328 13.83 4.39 -0.63
N GLY A 329 13.08 4.49 0.48
CA GLY A 329 13.66 4.80 1.80
C GLY A 329 14.36 3.62 2.51
N GLY A 330 14.49 2.47 1.85
CA GLY A 330 15.15 1.27 2.38
C GLY A 330 14.44 0.62 3.56
N GLY A 331 13.15 0.91 3.77
CA GLY A 331 12.41 0.47 4.94
C GLY A 331 12.81 1.18 6.25
N ILE A 332 13.63 2.24 6.18
CA ILE A 332 14.19 2.94 7.34
C ILE A 332 13.62 4.34 7.47
N VAL A 333 13.51 5.07 6.37
CA VAL A 333 13.08 6.48 6.37
C VAL A 333 11.98 6.70 5.32
N PRO A 334 10.98 7.57 5.60
CA PRO A 334 10.05 8.03 4.59
C PRO A 334 10.81 8.83 3.51
N PHE A 335 10.69 8.41 2.26
CA PHE A 335 11.34 9.09 1.15
C PHE A 335 10.65 8.78 -0.18
N ALA A 336 10.52 9.78 -1.03
CA ALA A 336 9.92 9.68 -2.34
C ALA A 336 10.66 10.55 -3.38
N ALA A 337 10.44 10.25 -4.63
CA ALA A 337 10.99 11.00 -5.76
C ALA A 337 9.95 11.14 -6.86
N MET A 338 9.96 12.27 -7.53
CA MET A 338 9.28 12.50 -8.78
C MET A 338 10.36 12.63 -9.87
N LEU A 339 10.27 11.82 -10.91
CA LEU A 339 11.12 11.89 -12.09
C LEU A 339 10.31 12.45 -13.26
N THR A 340 10.94 13.30 -14.06
CA THR A 340 10.31 13.91 -15.23
C THR A 340 11.31 14.22 -16.34
N THR A 341 10.82 14.76 -17.44
CA THR A 341 11.64 15.13 -18.60
C THR A 341 12.24 16.54 -18.46
N PRO A 342 13.32 16.88 -19.16
CA PRO A 342 13.87 18.23 -19.18
C PRO A 342 12.87 19.28 -19.67
N ALA A 343 11.93 18.92 -20.52
CA ALA A 343 10.90 19.83 -21.02
C ALA A 343 9.93 20.32 -19.93
N LEU A 344 9.82 19.56 -18.83
CA LEU A 344 9.00 19.92 -17.67
C LEU A 344 9.80 20.58 -16.53
N ASP A 345 11.07 20.94 -16.76
CA ASP A 345 11.88 21.73 -15.80
C ASP A 345 11.51 23.22 -15.87
N ILE A 346 10.26 23.53 -15.57
CA ILE A 346 9.62 24.85 -15.72
C ILE A 346 9.25 25.51 -14.38
N GLY A 347 9.60 24.84 -13.28
CA GLY A 347 9.20 25.27 -11.93
C GLY A 347 10.07 26.38 -11.31
N GLN A 348 11.04 26.98 -12.02
CA GLN A 348 12.03 27.91 -11.46
C GLN A 348 11.44 29.14 -10.71
N HIS A 349 10.24 29.54 -11.06
CA HIS A 349 9.52 30.68 -10.42
C HIS A 349 8.36 30.24 -9.52
N HIS A 350 8.22 28.94 -9.27
CA HIS A 350 7.12 28.35 -8.52
C HIS A 350 7.61 27.38 -7.46
N ALA A 351 6.94 27.32 -6.32
CA ALA A 351 7.21 26.35 -5.28
C ALA A 351 6.38 25.07 -5.53
N LEU A 352 6.94 24.10 -6.24
CA LEU A 352 6.31 22.78 -6.43
C LEU A 352 6.28 21.99 -5.13
N GLY A 353 7.43 21.94 -4.41
CA GLY A 353 7.59 21.40 -3.08
C GLY A 353 7.86 22.52 -2.07
N HIS A 354 8.93 22.50 -1.39
CA HIS A 354 9.44 23.33 -0.31
C HIS A 354 9.48 22.58 1.02
N PHE A 355 9.79 21.30 0.94
CA PHE A 355 9.91 20.45 2.13
C PHE A 355 11.30 20.57 2.74
N THR A 356 11.37 20.66 4.08
CA THR A 356 12.62 20.86 4.80
C THR A 356 13.64 19.77 4.49
N HIS A 357 13.22 18.53 4.36
CA HIS A 357 14.05 17.35 4.14
C HIS A 357 14.08 16.84 2.68
N GLU A 358 13.71 17.67 1.70
CA GLU A 358 13.64 17.25 0.29
C GLU A 358 14.96 16.69 -0.29
N LYS A 359 16.12 17.14 0.19
CA LYS A 359 17.44 16.59 -0.18
C LYS A 359 18.16 15.96 1.01
N SER A 360 17.43 15.18 1.81
CA SER A 360 17.98 14.50 2.98
C SER A 360 19.19 13.62 2.62
N PRO A 361 20.40 13.89 3.16
CA PRO A 361 21.57 13.03 2.93
C PRO A 361 21.35 11.62 3.45
N VAL A 362 20.69 11.48 4.59
CA VAL A 362 20.43 10.20 5.26
C VAL A 362 19.45 9.35 4.41
N ALA A 363 18.35 9.95 3.94
CA ALA A 363 17.41 9.26 3.07
C ALA A 363 18.04 8.90 1.72
N SER A 364 18.88 9.77 1.17
CA SER A 364 19.63 9.50 -0.07
C SER A 364 20.62 8.35 0.10
N ALA A 365 21.31 8.25 1.23
CA ALA A 365 22.21 7.14 1.53
C ALA A 365 21.45 5.81 1.65
N ALA A 366 20.30 5.80 2.32
CA ALA A 366 19.41 4.63 2.41
C ALA A 366 18.96 4.18 1.02
N ALA A 367 18.51 5.10 0.18
CA ALA A 367 18.05 4.83 -1.18
C ALA A 367 19.15 4.28 -2.07
N LEU A 368 20.34 4.89 -2.06
CA LEU A 368 21.52 4.41 -2.81
C LEU A 368 21.90 3.00 -2.39
N ALA A 369 21.97 2.73 -1.08
CA ALA A 369 22.30 1.40 -0.58
C ALA A 369 21.22 0.37 -0.99
N THR A 370 19.94 0.73 -0.93
CA THR A 370 18.85 -0.14 -1.37
C THR A 370 18.96 -0.50 -2.85
N ILE A 371 19.19 0.50 -3.72
CA ILE A 371 19.39 0.25 -5.17
C ILE A 371 20.62 -0.62 -5.40
N ARG A 372 21.72 -0.36 -4.70
CA ARG A 372 22.95 -1.16 -4.80
C ARG A 372 22.72 -2.63 -4.41
N VAL A 373 22.03 -2.89 -3.30
CA VAL A 373 21.66 -4.25 -2.87
C VAL A 373 20.82 -4.96 -3.94
N ILE A 374 19.83 -4.27 -4.52
CA ILE A 374 19.00 -4.84 -5.59
C ILE A 374 19.87 -5.27 -6.81
N GLU A 375 20.90 -4.49 -7.16
CA GLU A 375 21.83 -4.80 -8.26
C GLU A 375 22.78 -5.93 -7.89
N GLU A 376 23.51 -5.80 -6.78
CA GLU A 376 24.57 -6.74 -6.36
C GLU A 376 24.02 -8.14 -6.06
N GLU A 377 22.85 -8.22 -5.45
CA GLU A 377 22.17 -9.49 -5.18
C GLU A 377 21.29 -9.97 -6.36
N HIS A 378 21.30 -9.26 -7.48
CA HIS A 378 20.51 -9.60 -8.68
C HIS A 378 19.00 -9.80 -8.39
N LEU A 379 18.43 -9.00 -7.49
CA LEU A 379 17.07 -9.20 -6.98
C LEU A 379 16.00 -9.09 -8.06
N LEU A 380 16.19 -8.31 -9.13
CA LEU A 380 15.24 -8.26 -10.26
C LEU A 380 15.06 -9.63 -10.91
N ARG A 381 16.16 -10.35 -11.16
CA ARG A 381 16.14 -11.71 -11.74
C ARG A 381 15.51 -12.69 -10.74
N GLN A 382 15.93 -12.63 -9.48
CA GLN A 382 15.40 -13.49 -8.44
C GLN A 382 13.88 -13.31 -8.29
N THR A 383 13.40 -12.06 -8.31
CA THR A 383 11.98 -11.72 -8.23
C THR A 383 11.17 -12.39 -9.33
N ARG A 384 11.66 -12.37 -10.58
CA ARG A 384 10.98 -13.06 -11.69
C ARG A 384 10.93 -14.57 -11.48
N CYS A 385 12.06 -15.19 -11.11
CA CYS A 385 12.14 -16.64 -10.91
C CYS A 385 11.26 -17.10 -9.73
N LYS A 386 11.40 -16.45 -8.58
CA LYS A 386 10.63 -16.77 -7.37
C LYS A 386 9.13 -16.51 -7.55
N GLY A 387 8.79 -15.39 -8.20
CA GLY A 387 7.41 -15.04 -8.50
C GLY A 387 6.72 -16.06 -9.41
N HIS A 388 7.40 -16.56 -10.44
CA HIS A 388 6.88 -17.62 -11.30
C HIS A 388 6.57 -18.90 -10.50
N LYS A 389 7.54 -19.38 -9.69
CA LYS A 389 7.36 -20.55 -8.82
C LYS A 389 6.22 -20.36 -7.80
N ALA A 390 6.12 -19.16 -7.23
CA ALA A 390 5.05 -18.85 -6.28
C ALA A 390 3.67 -18.87 -6.95
N LEU A 391 3.54 -18.27 -8.15
CA LEU A 391 2.30 -18.33 -8.94
C LEU A 391 1.91 -19.77 -9.31
N GLU A 392 2.88 -20.61 -9.72
CA GLU A 392 2.60 -22.03 -9.96
C GLU A 392 2.07 -22.73 -8.72
N THR A 393 2.66 -22.45 -7.54
CA THR A 393 2.21 -23.02 -6.27
C THR A 393 0.81 -22.56 -5.91
N LEU A 394 0.49 -21.27 -6.03
CA LEU A 394 -0.86 -20.75 -5.78
C LEU A 394 -1.89 -21.31 -6.77
N ASN A 395 -1.52 -21.49 -8.04
CA ASN A 395 -2.41 -22.13 -9.02
C ASN A 395 -2.67 -23.62 -8.71
N LYS A 396 -1.73 -24.35 -8.09
CA LYS A 396 -1.97 -25.71 -7.59
C LYS A 396 -2.98 -25.71 -6.41
N LEU A 397 -2.94 -24.70 -5.53
CA LEU A 397 -3.95 -24.52 -4.48
C LEU A 397 -5.32 -24.25 -5.09
N LYS A 398 -5.41 -23.32 -6.07
CA LYS A 398 -6.65 -23.06 -6.80
C LYS A 398 -7.25 -24.29 -7.44
N ALA A 399 -6.43 -25.18 -8.01
CA ALA A 399 -6.93 -26.42 -8.63
C ALA A 399 -7.54 -27.40 -7.63
N ARG A 400 -7.27 -27.24 -6.33
CA ARG A 400 -7.78 -28.10 -5.24
C ARG A 400 -8.90 -27.46 -4.42
N ASP A 401 -9.10 -26.15 -4.56
CA ASP A 401 -10.05 -25.38 -3.76
C ASP A 401 -10.92 -24.48 -4.66
N ASN A 402 -12.18 -24.88 -4.83
CA ASN A 402 -13.16 -24.18 -5.65
C ASN A 402 -13.56 -22.80 -5.08
N GLY A 403 -13.22 -22.49 -3.85
CA GLY A 403 -13.41 -21.17 -3.24
C GLY A 403 -12.30 -20.18 -3.62
N ILE A 404 -11.29 -20.61 -4.40
CA ILE A 404 -10.32 -19.70 -5.01
C ILE A 404 -10.79 -19.33 -6.42
N GLY A 405 -11.30 -18.12 -6.60
CA GLY A 405 -11.82 -17.59 -7.88
C GLY A 405 -10.71 -17.34 -8.88
N SER A 406 -9.69 -16.62 -8.49
CA SER A 406 -8.53 -16.34 -9.34
C SER A 406 -7.22 -16.27 -8.57
N VAL A 407 -6.11 -16.42 -9.30
CA VAL A 407 -4.75 -16.17 -8.85
C VAL A 407 -4.10 -15.23 -9.84
N SER A 408 -3.51 -14.16 -9.38
CA SER A 408 -2.87 -13.13 -10.21
C SER A 408 -1.52 -12.71 -9.64
N GLY A 409 -0.70 -12.07 -10.47
CA GLY A 409 0.56 -11.49 -10.02
C GLY A 409 1.64 -11.40 -11.09
N ILE A 410 2.63 -10.56 -10.81
CA ILE A 410 3.89 -10.43 -11.56
C ILE A 410 5.03 -10.23 -10.55
N GLY A 411 6.12 -10.93 -10.76
CA GLY A 411 7.24 -10.89 -9.82
C GLY A 411 6.81 -11.37 -8.43
N LEU A 412 7.14 -10.62 -7.40
CA LEU A 412 6.76 -10.89 -6.02
C LEU A 412 5.60 -9.98 -5.53
N GLN A 413 4.72 -9.60 -6.43
CA GLN A 413 3.40 -9.08 -6.13
C GLN A 413 2.37 -10.11 -6.57
N LEU A 414 1.70 -10.77 -5.63
CA LEU A 414 0.84 -11.91 -5.86
C LEU A 414 -0.52 -11.70 -5.18
N ALA A 415 -1.58 -12.27 -5.73
CA ALA A 415 -2.90 -12.22 -5.11
C ALA A 415 -3.69 -13.50 -5.33
N VAL A 416 -4.55 -13.81 -4.36
CA VAL A 416 -5.53 -14.90 -4.40
C VAL A 416 -6.90 -14.35 -4.11
N GLU A 417 -7.83 -14.49 -5.04
CA GLU A 417 -9.21 -14.08 -4.90
C GLU A 417 -10.04 -15.21 -4.29
N LEU A 418 -10.82 -14.88 -3.28
CA LEU A 418 -11.73 -15.84 -2.65
C LEU A 418 -13.18 -15.58 -3.07
N VAL A 419 -13.89 -16.64 -3.41
CA VAL A 419 -15.28 -16.58 -3.88
C VAL A 419 -16.16 -17.61 -3.20
N ASP A 420 -17.44 -17.26 -3.04
CA ASP A 420 -18.47 -18.19 -2.60
C ASP A 420 -18.88 -19.17 -3.73
N LYS A 421 -19.78 -20.12 -3.40
CA LYS A 421 -20.31 -21.10 -4.38
C LYS A 421 -21.03 -20.48 -5.58
N LYS A 422 -21.34 -19.18 -5.52
CA LYS A 422 -22.00 -18.40 -6.61
C LYS A 422 -21.01 -17.51 -7.36
N GLY A 423 -19.71 -17.56 -7.03
CA GLY A 423 -18.67 -16.73 -7.64
C GLY A 423 -18.65 -15.28 -7.14
N ARG A 424 -19.31 -14.96 -6.03
CA ARG A 424 -19.31 -13.64 -5.40
C ARG A 424 -18.16 -13.53 -4.41
N PRO A 425 -17.69 -12.31 -4.05
CA PRO A 425 -16.65 -12.11 -3.05
C PRO A 425 -16.96 -12.83 -1.73
N ASP A 426 -16.03 -13.63 -1.22
CA ASP A 426 -16.15 -14.29 0.09
C ASP A 426 -15.28 -13.60 1.14
N MET A 427 -15.76 -12.44 1.60
CA MET A 427 -15.07 -11.61 2.60
C MET A 427 -14.93 -12.31 3.95
N LYS A 428 -15.95 -13.09 4.36
CA LYS A 428 -15.92 -13.84 5.62
C LYS A 428 -14.77 -14.85 5.62
N ARG A 429 -14.65 -15.63 4.55
CA ARG A 429 -13.56 -16.61 4.41
C ARG A 429 -12.19 -15.93 4.35
N ALA A 430 -12.07 -14.78 3.67
CA ALA A 430 -10.83 -14.02 3.63
C ALA A 430 -10.36 -13.58 5.01
N CYS A 431 -11.26 -13.03 5.83
CA CYS A 431 -10.95 -12.66 7.22
C CYS A 431 -10.55 -13.88 8.06
N GLN A 432 -11.26 -15.01 7.93
CA GLN A 432 -10.93 -16.24 8.63
C GLN A 432 -9.54 -16.76 8.24
N LEU A 433 -9.20 -16.75 6.95
CA LEU A 433 -7.88 -17.16 6.48
C LEU A 433 -6.77 -16.24 6.96
N LEU A 434 -6.98 -14.92 6.98
CA LEU A 434 -6.01 -13.99 7.55
C LEU A 434 -5.72 -14.34 9.01
N GLN A 435 -6.76 -14.57 9.82
CA GLN A 435 -6.63 -14.95 11.23
C GLN A 435 -5.87 -16.27 11.41
N ALA A 436 -6.26 -17.29 10.65
CA ALA A 436 -5.63 -18.60 10.69
C ALA A 436 -4.16 -18.57 10.27
N CYS A 437 -3.82 -17.76 9.27
CA CYS A 437 -2.45 -17.55 8.81
C CYS A 437 -1.62 -16.76 9.82
N LEU A 438 -2.17 -15.68 10.40
CA LEU A 438 -1.51 -14.90 11.45
C LEU A 438 -1.17 -15.75 12.68
N ALA A 439 -2.10 -16.61 13.12
CA ALA A 439 -1.87 -17.55 14.22
C ALA A 439 -0.75 -18.55 13.92
N ARG A 440 -0.47 -18.85 12.64
CA ARG A 440 0.59 -19.74 12.17
C ARG A 440 1.87 -19.02 11.74
N GLY A 441 1.94 -17.71 11.94
CA GLY A 441 3.13 -16.92 11.64
C GLY A 441 3.26 -16.44 10.20
N LEU A 442 2.13 -16.17 9.51
CA LEU A 442 2.13 -15.52 8.20
C LEU A 442 1.21 -14.29 8.21
N SER A 443 1.78 -13.12 7.88
CA SER A 443 1.10 -11.83 7.76
C SER A 443 1.01 -11.44 6.28
N PHE A 444 -0.16 -10.96 5.85
CA PHE A 444 -0.42 -10.40 4.51
C PHE A 444 -1.59 -9.41 4.59
N LYS A 445 -1.93 -8.76 3.47
CA LYS A 445 -3.05 -7.82 3.39
C LYS A 445 -4.26 -8.47 2.71
N ILE A 446 -5.47 -8.11 3.16
CA ILE A 446 -6.69 -8.31 2.38
C ILE A 446 -7.04 -6.98 1.68
N ALA A 447 -7.30 -7.04 0.38
CA ALA A 447 -7.75 -5.93 -0.42
C ALA A 447 -9.14 -6.24 -1.01
N GLY A 448 -9.99 -5.22 -1.22
CA GLY A 448 -11.33 -5.41 -1.77
C GLY A 448 -12.20 -6.41 -1.00
N GLY A 449 -11.88 -6.65 0.28
CA GLY A 449 -12.60 -7.56 1.17
C GLY A 449 -12.33 -9.06 0.96
N ASN A 450 -11.93 -9.51 -0.23
CA ASN A 450 -11.78 -10.95 -0.54
C ASN A 450 -10.48 -11.31 -1.28
N ILE A 451 -9.56 -10.37 -1.47
CA ILE A 451 -8.29 -10.58 -2.17
C ILE A 451 -7.15 -10.67 -1.16
N LEU A 452 -6.55 -11.85 -1.03
CA LEU A 452 -5.34 -12.04 -0.25
C LEU A 452 -4.16 -11.53 -1.07
N SER A 453 -3.54 -10.42 -0.64
CA SER A 453 -2.43 -9.77 -1.35
C SER A 453 -1.12 -10.06 -0.65
N PHE A 454 -0.14 -10.59 -1.39
CA PHE A 454 1.17 -11.00 -0.88
C PHE A 454 2.27 -10.21 -1.58
N ALA A 455 3.09 -9.55 -0.79
CA ALA A 455 4.22 -8.76 -1.23
C ALA A 455 5.46 -9.00 -0.33
N PRO A 456 6.06 -10.21 -0.35
CA PRO A 456 7.26 -10.47 0.44
C PRO A 456 8.42 -9.60 -0.01
N PRO A 457 9.49 -9.42 0.79
CA PRO A 457 10.68 -8.74 0.33
C PRO A 457 11.31 -9.48 -0.86
N LEU A 458 12.05 -8.76 -1.72
CA LEU A 458 12.63 -9.34 -2.94
C LEU A 458 13.70 -10.39 -2.65
N ASN A 459 14.37 -10.27 -1.50
CA ASN A 459 15.37 -11.22 -1.02
C ASN A 459 14.76 -12.39 -0.22
N VAL A 460 13.42 -12.50 -0.13
CA VAL A 460 12.77 -13.69 0.46
C VAL A 460 13.36 -14.97 -0.08
N THR A 461 13.61 -15.96 0.76
CA THR A 461 14.14 -17.25 0.38
C THR A 461 13.07 -18.19 -0.19
N GLU A 462 13.48 -19.20 -0.97
CA GLU A 462 12.55 -20.23 -1.44
C GLU A 462 11.94 -21.03 -0.27
N ALA A 463 12.70 -21.22 0.82
CA ALA A 463 12.21 -21.87 2.02
C ALA A 463 11.11 -21.08 2.73
N GLU A 464 11.25 -19.75 2.83
CA GLU A 464 10.22 -18.87 3.39
C GLU A 464 8.97 -18.82 2.51
N LEU A 465 9.12 -18.80 1.19
CA LEU A 465 7.98 -18.90 0.25
C LEU A 465 7.25 -20.24 0.40
N LEU A 466 7.98 -21.33 0.53
CA LEU A 466 7.39 -22.65 0.77
C LEU A 466 6.69 -22.72 2.12
N LYS A 467 7.30 -22.18 3.19
CA LYS A 467 6.68 -22.09 4.52
C LYS A 467 5.36 -21.32 4.46
N ALA A 468 5.35 -20.16 3.80
CA ALA A 468 4.13 -19.36 3.63
C ALA A 468 3.04 -20.10 2.84
N ALA A 469 3.41 -20.79 1.75
CA ALA A 469 2.47 -21.59 0.97
C ALA A 469 1.87 -22.75 1.79
N ASN A 470 2.68 -23.43 2.61
CA ASN A 470 2.21 -24.50 3.48
C ASN A 470 1.24 -23.97 4.57
N ILE A 471 1.55 -22.81 5.16
CA ILE A 471 0.64 -22.18 6.12
C ILE A 471 -0.70 -21.83 5.46
N LEU A 472 -0.67 -21.27 4.25
CA LEU A 472 -1.89 -20.96 3.50
C LEU A 472 -2.68 -22.21 3.13
N GLU A 473 -2.02 -23.29 2.68
CA GLU A 473 -2.66 -24.57 2.35
C GLU A 473 -3.36 -25.17 3.56
N GLN A 474 -2.71 -25.19 4.74
CA GLN A 474 -3.30 -25.67 5.99
C GLN A 474 -4.53 -24.83 6.38
N ALA A 475 -4.41 -23.49 6.34
CA ALA A 475 -5.53 -22.61 6.67
C ALA A 475 -6.72 -22.80 5.70
N LEU A 476 -6.46 -22.99 4.41
CA LEU A 476 -7.49 -23.28 3.41
C LEU A 476 -8.22 -24.60 3.69
N SER A 477 -7.49 -25.65 4.03
CA SER A 477 -8.08 -26.98 4.32
C SER A 477 -8.99 -26.95 5.55
N GLU A 478 -8.64 -26.20 6.57
CA GLU A 478 -9.45 -26.03 7.77
C GLU A 478 -10.70 -25.19 7.51
N SER A 479 -10.57 -24.11 6.71
CA SER A 479 -11.71 -23.24 6.37
C SER A 479 -12.82 -23.97 5.60
N CYS A 480 -12.48 -25.01 4.85
CA CYS A 480 -13.46 -25.88 4.18
C CYS A 480 -14.23 -26.81 5.13
N SER A 481 -13.67 -27.10 6.32
CA SER A 481 -14.22 -28.07 7.26
C SER A 481 -15.20 -27.48 8.28
N ILE A 482 -15.32 -26.15 8.34
CA ILE A 482 -16.04 -25.47 9.42
C ILE A 482 -17.24 -24.69 8.86
N GLU A 483 -18.36 -25.36 8.67
CA GLU A 483 -19.68 -24.72 8.57
C GLU A 483 -20.18 -24.17 9.92
N ASN A 484 -19.50 -24.46 11.04
CA ASN A 484 -19.91 -24.07 12.39
C ASN A 484 -18.72 -23.52 13.19
N GLY A 485 -18.73 -22.20 13.40
CA GLY A 485 -18.02 -21.46 14.45
C GLY A 485 -16.56 -21.83 14.76
N TRP A 486 -15.62 -20.93 14.46
CA TRP A 486 -14.23 -21.05 14.93
C TRP A 486 -14.11 -20.80 16.42
N GLY A 487 -13.66 -21.84 17.19
CA GLY A 487 -13.00 -21.62 18.46
C GLY A 487 -11.52 -21.37 18.21
N LEU A 488 -10.89 -20.45 18.95
CA LEU A 488 -9.44 -20.30 18.98
C LEU A 488 -8.80 -21.64 19.35
N PRO A 489 -7.66 -22.04 18.75
CA PRO A 489 -6.93 -23.20 19.19
C PRO A 489 -6.61 -23.05 20.67
N ALA A 490 -6.87 -24.08 21.47
CA ALA A 490 -6.55 -24.11 22.88
C ALA A 490 -5.06 -23.79 23.04
N SER A 491 -4.75 -22.85 23.94
CA SER A 491 -3.39 -22.57 24.37
C SER A 491 -2.75 -23.90 24.77
N HIS A 492 -1.57 -24.20 24.22
CA HIS A 492 -0.75 -25.30 24.74
C HIS A 492 -0.55 -25.06 26.23
N GLU A 493 -1.24 -25.77 27.05
CA GLU A 493 -0.97 -25.85 28.47
C GLU A 493 0.46 -26.38 28.62
N ASN A 494 1.32 -25.56 29.18
CA ASN A 494 2.66 -25.98 29.61
C ASN A 494 2.49 -27.10 30.62
N GLU A 495 2.84 -28.33 30.27
CA GLU A 495 3.04 -29.40 31.25
C GLU A 495 4.11 -28.91 32.25
N PRO A 496 3.88 -29.04 33.56
CA PRO A 496 4.88 -28.68 34.55
C PRO A 496 6.06 -29.69 34.47
N PRO A 497 7.30 -29.22 34.72
CA PRO A 497 8.47 -30.09 34.68
C PRO A 497 8.31 -31.22 35.70
N GLN A 498 8.44 -32.46 35.23
CA GLN A 498 8.56 -33.64 36.10
C GLN A 498 9.80 -33.47 36.95
N LYS A 499 9.59 -33.55 38.27
CA LYS A 499 10.68 -33.59 39.24
C LYS A 499 11.34 -34.98 39.20
N GLU A 500 12.63 -35.01 38.89
CA GLU A 500 13.55 -36.00 39.47
C GLU A 500 14.46 -35.30 40.46
#